data_a33c68f88e757aead65ddf207ee9f893
#
_entry.id   a33c68f88e757aead65ddf207ee9f893
#
_cell.length_a   1.000
_cell.length_b   1.000
_cell.length_c   1.000
_cell.angle_alpha   90.00
_cell.angle_beta   90.00
_cell.angle_gamma   90.00
#
_symmetry.space_group_name_H-M   'P 1'
#
loop_
_entity.id
_entity.type
_entity.pdbx_description
1 polymer ?
#
loop_
_entity_poly.entity_id
_entity_poly.type
_entity_poly.pdbx_seq_one_letter_code
_entity_poly.pdbx_strand_id
1 'polypeptide(L)'
;MAEYHVGCGMFGNIYAGTMAPPRKDGLQMWRNKSDVTSEAIEAVIGHFITEMERDDKNKIQKAWGVRGGKTLKVTFELSTDKEQSDE
;
A
#
# COMPACT_ATOMS: atom_id res chain seq x y z
N MET A 1 0.24 -21.51 -13.31
CA MET A 1 -0.13 -20.11 -13.45
C MET A 1 0.70 -19.28 -12.48
N ALA A 2 1.29 -18.22 -12.97
CA ALA A 2 2.11 -17.38 -12.12
C ALA A 2 1.24 -16.52 -11.22
N GLU A 3 1.63 -16.36 -9.99
CA GLU A 3 0.90 -15.52 -9.05
C GLU A 3 1.44 -14.12 -9.08
N TYR A 4 0.55 -13.18 -8.92
CA TYR A 4 0.92 -11.79 -8.80
C TYR A 4 1.29 -11.47 -7.36
N HIS A 5 2.33 -10.70 -7.21
CA HIS A 5 2.80 -10.28 -5.89
C HIS A 5 2.99 -8.78 -5.88
N VAL A 6 2.77 -8.18 -4.73
CA VAL A 6 3.05 -6.77 -4.50
C VAL A 6 3.91 -6.70 -3.26
N GLY A 7 4.99 -5.98 -3.34
CA GLY A 7 5.88 -5.91 -2.20
C GLY A 7 6.70 -4.65 -2.21
N CYS A 8 7.28 -4.36 -1.06
CA CYS A 8 8.13 -3.21 -0.87
C CYS A 8 9.57 -3.63 -1.00
N GLY A 9 10.32 -2.92 -1.84
CA GLY A 9 11.71 -3.22 -2.03
C GLY A 9 12.59 -2.67 -0.94
N MET A 10 13.88 -2.95 -1.07
CA MET A 10 14.85 -2.58 -0.05
C MET A 10 14.91 -1.08 0.19
N PHE A 11 14.66 -0.30 -0.84
CA PHE A 11 14.73 1.15 -0.73
C PHE A 11 13.35 1.81 -0.66
N GLY A 12 12.32 1.03 -0.35
CA GLY A 12 11.00 1.60 -0.13
C GLY A 12 10.10 1.68 -1.33
N ASN A 13 10.60 1.39 -2.51
CA ASN A 13 9.73 1.39 -3.68
C ASN A 13 8.81 0.18 -3.67
N ILE A 14 7.63 0.36 -4.24
CA ILE A 14 6.64 -0.72 -4.30
C ILE A 14 6.68 -1.33 -5.67
N TYR A 15 6.80 -2.64 -5.71
CA TYR A 15 6.87 -3.40 -6.95
C TYR A 15 5.71 -4.37 -7.05
N ALA A 16 5.24 -4.59 -8.25
CA ALA A 16 4.22 -5.59 -8.52
C ALA A 16 4.68 -6.43 -9.69
N GLY A 17 4.35 -7.70 -9.66
CA GLY A 17 4.74 -8.58 -10.75
C GLY A 17 4.61 -10.03 -10.36
N THR A 18 5.36 -10.88 -11.05
CA THR A 18 5.34 -12.31 -10.82
C THR A 18 6.70 -12.76 -10.32
N MET A 19 6.69 -13.84 -9.57
CA MET A 19 7.91 -14.40 -9.00
C MET A 19 8.30 -15.65 -9.74
N ALA A 20 9.59 -15.91 -9.83
CA ALA A 20 10.08 -17.17 -10.33
C ALA A 20 9.86 -18.25 -9.26
N PRO A 21 9.87 -19.54 -9.65
CA PRO A 21 9.74 -20.58 -8.64
C PRO A 21 10.89 -20.50 -7.62
N PRO A 22 10.65 -20.92 -6.38
CA PRO A 22 11.71 -20.88 -5.39
C PRO A 22 12.89 -21.76 -5.81
N ARG A 23 14.07 -21.28 -5.50
CA ARG A 23 15.29 -22.02 -5.79
C ARG A 23 15.54 -23.04 -4.69
N LYS A 24 16.53 -23.90 -4.92
CA LYS A 24 16.85 -24.93 -3.96
C LYS A 24 17.28 -24.37 -2.63
N ASP A 25 17.89 -23.19 -2.65
CA ASP A 25 18.34 -22.56 -1.42
C ASP A 25 17.23 -21.77 -0.73
N GLY A 26 15.99 -21.88 -1.23
CA GLY A 26 14.88 -21.17 -0.62
C GLY A 26 14.72 -19.74 -1.11
N LEU A 27 15.61 -19.28 -1.95
CA LEU A 27 15.56 -17.92 -2.46
C LEU A 27 14.58 -17.84 -3.61
N GLN A 28 13.72 -16.83 -3.56
CA GLN A 28 12.76 -16.62 -4.62
C GLN A 28 12.95 -15.20 -5.16
N MET A 29 13.05 -15.10 -6.48
CA MET A 29 13.35 -13.83 -7.12
C MET A 29 12.20 -13.43 -8.04
N TRP A 30 12.13 -12.14 -8.31
CA TRP A 30 11.15 -11.64 -9.26
C TRP A 30 11.46 -12.14 -10.66
N ARG A 31 10.44 -12.57 -11.36
CA ARG A 31 10.56 -12.89 -12.78
C ARG A 31 10.28 -11.64 -13.60
N ASN A 32 9.20 -10.98 -13.28
CA ASN A 32 8.79 -9.72 -13.86
C ASN A 32 8.46 -8.79 -12.73
N LYS A 33 8.91 -7.55 -12.78
CA LYS A 33 8.45 -6.62 -11.78
C LYS A 33 8.41 -5.23 -12.39
N SER A 34 7.46 -4.45 -11.93
CA SER A 34 7.31 -3.06 -12.32
C SER A 34 7.25 -2.22 -11.07
N ASP A 35 7.87 -1.05 -11.13
CA ASP A 35 7.78 -0.10 -10.04
C ASP A 35 6.43 0.56 -10.13
N VAL A 36 5.56 0.27 -9.18
CA VAL A 36 4.21 0.81 -9.15
C VAL A 36 3.99 1.67 -7.92
N THR A 37 5.05 2.28 -7.42
CA THR A 37 4.98 3.02 -6.17
C THR A 37 3.88 4.06 -6.18
N SER A 38 3.85 4.91 -7.22
CA SER A 38 2.84 5.96 -7.28
C SER A 38 1.45 5.39 -7.45
N GLU A 39 1.30 4.44 -8.36
CA GLU A 39 0.00 3.84 -8.60
C GLU A 39 -0.53 3.12 -7.37
N ALA A 40 0.37 2.44 -6.65
CA ALA A 40 -0.05 1.72 -5.46
C ALA A 40 -0.51 2.66 -4.37
N ILE A 41 0.23 3.75 -4.18
CA ILE A 41 -0.15 4.73 -3.17
C ILE A 41 -1.49 5.35 -3.53
N GLU A 42 -1.68 5.70 -4.80
CA GLU A 42 -2.95 6.27 -5.22
C GLU A 42 -4.09 5.28 -5.06
N ALA A 43 -3.82 4.01 -5.33
CA ALA A 43 -4.84 2.99 -5.17
C ALA A 43 -5.25 2.84 -3.70
N VAL A 44 -4.29 2.90 -2.80
CA VAL A 44 -4.58 2.84 -1.37
C VAL A 44 -5.42 4.05 -0.94
N ILE A 45 -5.05 5.22 -1.43
CA ILE A 45 -5.80 6.43 -1.12
C ILE A 45 -7.25 6.28 -1.60
N GLY A 46 -7.43 5.85 -2.85
CA GLY A 46 -8.77 5.67 -3.38
C GLY A 46 -9.58 4.64 -2.60
N HIS A 47 -8.91 3.57 -2.18
CA HIS A 47 -9.56 2.53 -1.40
C HIS A 47 -10.11 3.09 -0.10
N PHE A 48 -9.30 3.87 0.62
CA PHE A 48 -9.73 4.36 1.92
C PHE A 48 -10.72 5.51 1.79
N ILE A 49 -10.62 6.31 0.73
CA ILE A 49 -11.64 7.32 0.48
C ILE A 49 -13.00 6.66 0.26
N THR A 50 -13.03 5.60 -0.54
CA THR A 50 -14.27 4.87 -0.79
C THR A 50 -14.83 4.30 0.50
N GLU A 51 -13.96 3.75 1.34
CA GLU A 51 -14.41 3.19 2.60
C GLU A 51 -15.02 4.26 3.51
N MET A 52 -14.38 5.42 3.56
CA MET A 52 -14.87 6.50 4.39
C MET A 52 -16.22 7.03 3.89
N GLU A 53 -16.38 7.13 2.57
CA GLU A 53 -17.64 7.61 2.00
C GLU A 53 -18.76 6.63 2.22
N ARG A 54 -18.45 5.34 2.09
CA ARG A 54 -19.47 4.33 2.29
C ARG A 54 -20.00 4.34 3.70
N ASP A 55 -19.11 4.58 4.67
CA ASP A 55 -19.48 4.58 6.07
C ASP A 55 -19.86 5.97 6.58
N ASP A 56 -19.89 6.95 5.68
CA ASP A 56 -20.23 8.33 6.01
C ASP A 56 -19.33 8.88 7.10
N LYS A 57 -18.05 8.65 6.93
CA LYS A 57 -17.02 9.14 7.83
C LYS A 57 -16.03 9.98 7.08
N ASN A 58 -15.36 10.88 7.77
CA ASN A 58 -14.28 11.64 7.14
C ASN A 58 -12.94 11.37 7.82
N LYS A 59 -12.87 10.35 8.66
CA LYS A 59 -11.63 10.02 9.34
C LYS A 59 -11.66 8.55 9.74
N ILE A 60 -10.60 7.84 9.44
CA ILE A 60 -10.44 6.46 9.88
C ILE A 60 -9.01 6.26 10.34
N GLN A 61 -8.84 5.30 11.23
CA GLN A 61 -7.54 4.95 11.72
C GLN A 61 -7.36 3.45 11.60
N LYS A 62 -6.20 3.05 11.10
CA LYS A 62 -5.87 1.64 10.95
C LYS A 62 -4.60 1.34 11.74
N ALA A 63 -4.50 0.11 12.20
CA ALA A 63 -3.33 -0.33 12.93
C ALA A 63 -2.89 -1.68 12.41
N TRP A 64 -1.60 -1.81 12.23
CA TRP A 64 -1.02 -3.07 11.76
C TRP A 64 0.12 -3.47 12.69
N GLY A 65 0.18 -4.75 13.03
CA GLY A 65 1.34 -5.28 13.71
C GLY A 65 2.48 -5.42 12.73
N VAL A 66 3.64 -4.89 13.11
CA VAL A 66 4.82 -4.97 12.28
C VAL A 66 5.93 -5.62 13.08
N ARG A 67 7.04 -5.91 12.41
CA ARG A 67 8.11 -6.63 13.06
C ARG A 67 8.70 -5.81 14.21
N GLY A 68 9.34 -6.51 15.11
CA GLY A 68 9.92 -5.88 16.26
C GLY A 68 8.92 -5.62 17.37
N GLY A 69 7.74 -6.26 17.32
CA GLY A 69 6.74 -6.08 18.35
C GLY A 69 6.09 -4.71 18.33
N LYS A 70 6.19 -4.03 17.19
CA LYS A 70 5.66 -2.67 17.07
C LYS A 70 4.32 -2.68 16.37
N THR A 71 3.59 -1.60 16.53
CA THR A 71 2.32 -1.39 15.84
C THR A 71 2.42 -0.12 15.03
N LEU A 72 2.06 -0.22 13.75
CA LEU A 72 1.99 0.94 12.89
C LEU A 72 0.57 1.46 12.88
N LYS A 73 0.39 2.71 13.25
CA LYS A 73 -0.92 3.35 13.21
C LYS A 73 -0.93 4.38 12.11
N VAL A 74 -1.99 4.35 11.31
CA VAL A 74 -2.13 5.28 10.19
C VAL A 74 -3.52 5.90 10.28
N THR A 75 -3.57 7.21 10.16
CA THR A 75 -4.83 7.94 10.19
C THR A 75 -5.06 8.58 8.84
N PHE A 76 -6.26 8.40 8.30
CA PHE A 76 -6.68 9.03 7.06
C PHE A 76 -7.80 10.00 7.39
N GLU A 77 -7.70 11.21 6.85
CA GLU A 77 -8.69 12.23 7.13
C GLU A 77 -8.97 13.02 5.86
N LEU A 78 -10.27 13.22 5.60
CA LEU A 78 -10.69 14.05 4.47
C LEU A 78 -11.04 15.42 4.99
N SER A 79 -10.45 16.42 4.36
CA SER A 79 -10.75 17.81 4.67
C SER A 79 -11.54 18.41 3.53
N THR A 80 -12.29 19.46 3.83
CA THR A 80 -13.02 20.14 2.77
C THR A 80 -12.07 20.96 1.93
N ASP A 81 -12.44 21.15 0.69
CA ASP A 81 -11.63 21.96 -0.22
C ASP A 81 -11.46 23.37 0.24
N LYS A 82 -12.40 23.82 1.01
CA LYS A 82 -12.37 25.20 1.48
C LYS A 82 -11.10 25.49 2.26
N GLU A 83 -10.60 24.49 2.96
CA GLU A 83 -9.42 24.70 3.77
C GLU A 83 -8.18 24.80 2.93
N GLN A 84 -8.21 24.25 1.76
CA GLN A 84 -7.05 24.28 0.90
C GLN A 84 -7.00 25.47 0.03
N SER A 85 -8.13 26.04 -0.26
CA SER A 85 -8.19 27.15 -1.21
C SER A 85 -7.85 28.48 -0.60
N ASP A 86 -7.44 28.44 0.63
CA ASP A 86 -7.18 29.68 1.32
C ASP A 86 -5.87 30.31 0.99
N GLU A 87 -5.06 29.59 0.26
CA GLU A 87 -3.79 30.18 0.00
C GLU A 87 -3.77 31.28 -0.95
#